data_41531d3843606210db9d5e5d70712d25
#
_entry.id   41531d3843606210db9d5e5d70712d25
#
_cell.length_a   1.000
_cell.length_b   1.000
_cell.length_c   1.000
_cell.angle_alpha   90.00
_cell.angle_beta   90.00
_cell.angle_gamma   90.00
#
_symmetry.space_group_name_H-M   'P 1'
#
loop_
_entity.id
_entity.type
_entity.pdbx_description
1 polymer ?
#
loop_
_entity_poly.entity_id
_entity_poly.type
_entity_poly.pdbx_seq_one_letter_code
_entity_poly.pdbx_strand_id
1 'polypeptide(L)'
;PNMNSYYIPDYVSCNNWALIDARISEYHLNAISNGFSGSFMISFANGVPTAEERRQIEQSLTDKFCSESNSGKFVLTFSDDKTRTPEITPITPSDLDKQYLALQELLVSNITSGHRITSKTLMGLDSGNGFSSNADELNSAANFYHNTVIVGFQNQILKVLHKIFKVNNMDMPVQFVQLKPITTKFTNQDLAAVLTPNEIREEMGYEPLDVDVEVR
;
A
#
# COMPACT_ATOMS: atom_id res chain seq x y z
N PRO A 1 23.19 -16.63 -16.99
CA PRO A 1 22.47 -16.79 -15.78
C PRO A 1 21.21 -17.61 -16.07
N ASN A 2 21.01 -18.65 -15.30
CA ASN A 2 20.04 -19.72 -15.42
C ASN A 2 18.68 -19.26 -15.92
N MET A 3 18.40 -19.44 -17.20
CA MET A 3 17.09 -19.21 -17.78
C MET A 3 16.22 -20.43 -17.44
N ASN A 4 15.47 -20.30 -16.33
CA ASN A 4 14.31 -21.15 -16.13
C ASN A 4 13.27 -20.80 -17.20
N SER A 5 12.44 -21.77 -17.59
CA SER A 5 11.39 -21.61 -18.60
C SER A 5 10.40 -20.46 -18.30
N TYR A 6 10.41 -19.97 -17.07
CA TYR A 6 9.58 -18.86 -16.58
C TYR A 6 10.45 -17.68 -16.17
N TYR A 7 10.12 -16.50 -16.64
CA TYR A 7 10.76 -15.26 -16.22
C TYR A 7 10.35 -14.92 -14.79
N ILE A 8 11.31 -14.40 -14.02
CA ILE A 8 11.05 -13.90 -12.68
C ILE A 8 10.27 -12.58 -12.82
N PRO A 9 9.11 -12.42 -12.13
CA PRO A 9 8.36 -11.18 -12.16
C PRO A 9 9.15 -10.02 -11.54
N ASP A 10 8.92 -8.81 -12.03
CA ASP A 10 9.61 -7.60 -11.56
C ASP A 10 9.44 -7.33 -10.06
N TYR A 11 8.26 -7.66 -9.53
CA TYR A 11 7.92 -7.43 -8.11
C TYR A 11 8.62 -8.37 -7.12
N VAL A 12 9.39 -9.34 -7.57
CA VAL A 12 10.13 -10.26 -6.66
C VAL A 12 11.06 -9.49 -5.71
N SER A 13 11.59 -8.35 -6.17
CA SER A 13 12.43 -7.48 -5.35
C SER A 13 11.72 -6.93 -4.09
N CYS A 14 10.39 -6.79 -4.12
CA CYS A 14 9.62 -6.28 -2.99
C CYS A 14 8.85 -7.36 -2.20
N ASN A 15 9.01 -8.64 -2.51
CA ASN A 15 8.32 -9.73 -1.81
C ASN A 15 8.52 -9.72 -0.30
N ASN A 16 9.74 -9.45 0.17
CA ASN A 16 10.01 -9.39 1.60
C ASN A 16 9.27 -8.22 2.26
N TRP A 17 9.14 -7.09 1.57
CA TRP A 17 8.38 -5.94 2.05
C TRP A 17 6.89 -6.23 2.12
N ALA A 18 6.33 -6.89 1.09
CA ALA A 18 4.95 -7.34 1.10
C ALA A 18 4.68 -8.36 2.23
N LEU A 19 5.63 -9.25 2.51
CA LEU A 19 5.52 -10.20 3.63
C LEU A 19 5.56 -9.47 4.99
N ILE A 20 6.40 -8.46 5.15
CA ILE A 20 6.45 -7.65 6.37
C ILE A 20 5.11 -6.94 6.57
N ASP A 21 4.53 -6.35 5.53
CA ASP A 21 3.20 -5.69 5.60
C ASP A 21 2.11 -6.67 6.05
N ALA A 22 2.07 -7.87 5.47
CA ALA A 22 1.15 -8.92 5.88
C ALA A 22 1.33 -9.31 7.36
N ARG A 23 2.57 -9.41 7.85
CA ARG A 23 2.86 -9.73 9.25
C ARG A 23 2.50 -8.61 10.20
N ILE A 24 2.65 -7.37 9.81
CA ILE A 24 2.21 -6.21 10.59
C ILE A 24 0.68 -6.23 10.72
N SER A 25 -0.04 -6.48 9.61
CA SER A 25 -1.49 -6.60 9.61
C SER A 25 -1.99 -7.71 10.53
N GLU A 26 -1.34 -8.87 10.48
CA GLU A 26 -1.64 -10.01 11.36
C GLU A 26 -1.36 -9.67 12.84
N TYR A 27 -0.26 -8.97 13.11
CA TYR A 27 0.06 -8.50 14.47
C TYR A 27 -1.01 -7.55 15.01
N HIS A 28 -1.43 -6.55 14.23
CA HIS A 28 -2.46 -5.61 14.63
C HIS A 28 -3.82 -6.30 14.84
N LEU A 29 -4.17 -7.22 13.96
CA LEU A 29 -5.40 -8.00 14.11
C LEU A 29 -5.41 -8.79 15.42
N ASN A 30 -4.31 -9.46 15.74
CA ASN A 30 -4.15 -10.19 16.98
C ASN A 30 -4.15 -9.25 18.20
N ALA A 31 -3.49 -8.09 18.13
CA ALA A 31 -3.49 -7.10 19.19
C ALA A 31 -4.90 -6.56 19.48
N ILE A 32 -5.68 -6.26 18.45
CA ILE A 32 -7.07 -5.81 18.57
C ILE A 32 -7.93 -6.93 19.16
N SER A 33 -7.83 -8.15 18.65
CA SER A 33 -8.59 -9.30 19.12
C SER A 33 -8.33 -9.62 20.59
N ASN A 34 -7.09 -9.40 21.05
CA ASN A 34 -6.67 -9.61 22.44
C ASN A 34 -6.83 -8.37 23.33
N GLY A 35 -7.58 -7.35 22.88
CA GLY A 35 -7.84 -6.13 23.65
C GLY A 35 -6.57 -5.33 23.95
N PHE A 36 -5.59 -5.32 23.06
CA PHE A 36 -4.28 -4.70 23.25
C PHE A 36 -3.51 -5.22 24.49
N SER A 37 -3.84 -6.42 24.94
CA SER A 37 -3.14 -7.08 26.05
C SER A 37 -1.68 -7.36 25.63
N GLY A 38 -0.77 -6.55 26.12
CA GLY A 38 0.66 -6.79 25.98
C GLY A 38 1.10 -8.06 26.71
N SER A 39 2.32 -8.48 26.48
CA SER A 39 2.95 -9.52 27.31
C SER A 39 3.15 -9.00 28.72
N PHE A 40 2.94 -9.81 29.73
CA PHE A 40 3.17 -9.44 31.12
C PHE A 40 3.99 -10.51 31.84
N MET A 41 4.71 -10.05 32.84
CA MET A 41 5.47 -10.89 33.74
C MET A 41 4.68 -11.05 35.02
N ILE A 42 4.42 -12.28 35.43
CA ILE A 42 3.82 -12.58 36.74
C ILE A 42 4.89 -13.14 37.61
N SER A 43 5.19 -12.43 38.72
CA SER A 43 6.16 -12.84 39.72
C SER A 43 5.43 -13.36 40.95
N PHE A 44 5.67 -14.62 41.31
CA PHE A 44 5.15 -15.24 42.52
C PHE A 44 6.22 -15.24 43.62
N ALA A 45 5.85 -14.76 44.80
CA ALA A 45 6.76 -14.65 45.96
C ALA A 45 6.52 -15.75 47.02
N ASN A 46 5.86 -16.84 46.66
CA ASN A 46 5.45 -17.90 47.61
C ASN A 46 6.43 -19.09 47.69
N GLY A 47 7.70 -18.90 47.38
CA GLY A 47 8.69 -19.94 47.33
C GLY A 47 8.88 -20.53 45.89
N VAL A 48 9.87 -21.38 45.74
CA VAL A 48 10.15 -22.04 44.45
C VAL A 48 9.37 -23.34 44.39
N PRO A 49 8.34 -23.46 43.54
CA PRO A 49 7.56 -24.69 43.44
C PRO A 49 8.38 -25.81 42.82
N THR A 50 7.97 -27.03 43.09
CA THR A 50 8.52 -28.22 42.43
C THR A 50 8.28 -28.16 40.91
N ALA A 51 9.02 -28.96 40.17
CA ALA A 51 8.87 -28.99 38.70
C ALA A 51 7.45 -29.38 38.27
N GLU A 52 6.74 -30.15 39.04
CA GLU A 52 5.37 -30.62 38.76
C GLU A 52 4.35 -29.55 39.08
N GLU A 53 4.47 -28.85 40.21
CA GLU A 53 3.61 -27.70 40.56
C GLU A 53 3.81 -26.54 39.59
N ARG A 54 5.03 -26.29 39.12
CA ARG A 54 5.33 -25.30 38.09
C ARG A 54 4.57 -25.58 36.80
N ARG A 55 4.56 -26.82 36.34
CA ARG A 55 3.80 -27.26 35.17
C ARG A 55 2.29 -27.04 35.35
N GLN A 56 1.75 -27.39 36.52
CA GLN A 56 0.32 -27.22 36.78
C GLN A 56 -0.08 -25.73 36.81
N ILE A 57 0.75 -24.86 37.39
CA ILE A 57 0.52 -23.41 37.39
C ILE A 57 0.58 -22.89 35.97
N GLU A 58 1.59 -23.27 35.20
CA GLU A 58 1.77 -22.85 33.82
C GLU A 58 0.58 -23.29 32.92
N GLN A 59 0.12 -24.51 33.11
CA GLN A 59 -1.02 -25.05 32.39
C GLN A 59 -2.32 -24.34 32.77
N SER A 60 -2.58 -24.11 34.06
CA SER A 60 -3.75 -23.39 34.53
C SER A 60 -3.81 -21.94 34.07
N LEU A 61 -2.66 -21.28 33.96
CA LEU A 61 -2.56 -19.93 33.43
C LEU A 61 -2.71 -19.90 31.92
N THR A 62 -2.13 -20.87 31.22
CA THR A 62 -2.30 -21.03 29.78
C THR A 62 -3.79 -21.24 29.42
N ASP A 63 -4.48 -22.12 30.15
CA ASP A 63 -5.91 -22.42 29.91
C ASP A 63 -6.80 -21.20 30.22
N LYS A 64 -6.42 -20.37 31.20
CA LYS A 64 -7.21 -19.17 31.59
C LYS A 64 -6.91 -17.95 30.73
N PHE A 65 -5.68 -17.75 30.30
CA PHE A 65 -5.24 -16.52 29.66
C PHE A 65 -4.78 -16.69 28.20
N CYS A 66 -4.58 -17.93 27.73
CA CYS A 66 -4.11 -18.22 26.38
C CYS A 66 -5.07 -19.15 25.62
N SER A 67 -6.40 -19.06 25.87
CA SER A 67 -7.38 -19.73 25.01
C SER A 67 -7.37 -19.09 23.62
N GLU A 68 -7.93 -19.75 22.60
CA GLU A 68 -7.86 -19.37 21.17
C GLU A 68 -8.17 -17.90 20.86
N SER A 69 -8.87 -17.19 21.77
CA SER A 69 -9.15 -15.76 21.65
C SER A 69 -8.24 -14.84 22.49
N ASN A 70 -7.37 -15.39 23.35
CA ASN A 70 -6.50 -14.62 24.26
C ASN A 70 -5.04 -15.08 24.16
N SER A 71 -4.34 -14.67 23.11
CA SER A 71 -2.92 -15.01 22.91
C SER A 71 -1.94 -14.06 23.60
N GLY A 72 -2.23 -13.65 24.83
CA GLY A 72 -1.27 -12.92 25.67
C GLY A 72 -0.09 -13.82 26.06
N LYS A 73 1.14 -13.36 25.82
CA LYS A 73 2.34 -14.06 26.32
C LYS A 73 2.61 -13.60 27.73
N PHE A 74 2.81 -14.54 28.65
CA PHE A 74 3.23 -14.24 30.00
C PHE A 74 4.54 -14.94 30.33
N VAL A 75 5.31 -14.33 31.22
CA VAL A 75 6.54 -14.88 31.79
C VAL A 75 6.29 -15.14 33.26
N LEU A 76 6.50 -16.37 33.73
CA LEU A 76 6.36 -16.75 35.10
C LEU A 76 7.73 -16.66 35.83
N THR A 77 7.76 -15.96 36.95
CA THR A 77 8.93 -15.95 37.82
C THR A 77 8.51 -16.36 39.23
N PHE A 78 9.37 -17.12 39.90
CA PHE A 78 9.16 -17.58 41.25
C PHE A 78 10.32 -17.09 42.14
N SER A 79 10.00 -16.57 43.33
CA SER A 79 10.96 -16.09 44.30
C SER A 79 10.71 -16.72 45.66
N ASP A 80 11.77 -16.90 46.43
CA ASP A 80 11.71 -17.47 47.81
C ASP A 80 11.33 -16.45 48.86
N ASP A 81 11.15 -15.20 48.48
CA ASP A 81 10.85 -14.10 49.39
C ASP A 81 9.33 -14.05 49.70
N LYS A 82 8.95 -14.67 50.81
CA LYS A 82 7.55 -14.73 51.30
C LYS A 82 6.94 -13.39 51.72
N THR A 83 7.72 -12.32 51.74
CA THR A 83 7.25 -11.00 52.15
C THR A 83 6.68 -10.16 51.02
N ARG A 84 6.86 -10.61 49.77
CA ARG A 84 6.36 -9.92 48.60
C ARG A 84 5.05 -10.51 48.07
N THR A 85 4.11 -9.64 47.78
CA THR A 85 2.89 -10.02 47.04
C THR A 85 3.23 -10.32 45.59
N PRO A 86 2.46 -11.20 44.89
CA PRO A 86 2.63 -11.40 43.46
C PRO A 86 2.53 -10.09 42.71
N GLU A 87 3.51 -9.81 41.86
CA GLU A 87 3.59 -8.58 41.07
C GLU A 87 3.36 -8.90 39.59
N ILE A 88 2.49 -8.14 38.97
CA ILE A 88 2.22 -8.24 37.52
C ILE A 88 2.83 -7.01 36.87
N THR A 89 3.90 -7.21 36.13
CA THR A 89 4.57 -6.14 35.39
C THR A 89 4.26 -6.25 33.91
N PRO A 90 3.57 -5.25 33.31
CA PRO A 90 3.36 -5.27 31.87
C PRO A 90 4.68 -5.07 31.13
N ILE A 91 4.94 -5.89 30.12
CA ILE A 91 6.04 -5.74 29.20
C ILE A 91 5.51 -4.99 27.98
N THR A 92 5.53 -3.66 28.06
CA THR A 92 5.20 -2.80 26.92
C THR A 92 6.49 -2.41 26.22
N PRO A 93 6.67 -2.78 24.96
CA PRO A 93 7.77 -2.24 24.17
C PRO A 93 7.55 -0.73 24.01
N SER A 94 8.51 0.07 24.43
CA SER A 94 8.47 1.51 24.28
C SER A 94 8.56 1.89 22.80
N ASP A 95 7.74 2.87 22.37
CA ASP A 95 7.75 3.50 21.03
C ASP A 95 7.40 2.60 19.83
N LEU A 96 6.70 1.48 20.02
CA LEU A 96 6.24 0.62 18.90
C LEU A 96 5.39 1.40 17.89
N ASP A 97 4.50 2.25 18.36
CA ASP A 97 3.59 3.01 17.47
C ASP A 97 4.36 3.91 16.49
N LYS A 98 5.40 4.58 16.97
CA LYS A 98 6.24 5.42 16.10
C LYS A 98 7.08 4.60 15.12
N GLN A 99 7.57 3.45 15.55
CA GLN A 99 8.31 2.52 14.71
C GLN A 99 7.41 1.95 13.61
N TYR A 100 6.15 1.63 13.90
CA TYR A 100 5.20 1.13 12.91
C TYR A 100 4.82 2.20 11.89
N LEU A 101 4.61 3.45 12.29
CA LEU A 101 4.32 4.54 11.36
C LEU A 101 5.49 4.76 10.37
N ALA A 102 6.72 4.83 10.87
CA ALA A 102 7.90 4.97 10.03
C ALA A 102 8.09 3.75 9.08
N LEU A 103 7.80 2.54 9.60
CA LEU A 103 7.87 1.33 8.80
C LEU A 103 6.79 1.29 7.71
N GLN A 104 5.58 1.77 7.98
CA GLN A 104 4.48 1.83 7.01
C GLN A 104 4.84 2.71 5.81
N GLU A 105 5.41 3.89 6.02
CA GLU A 105 5.87 4.75 4.94
C GLU A 105 6.97 4.08 4.09
N LEU A 106 7.89 3.39 4.76
CA LEU A 106 8.97 2.65 4.10
C LEU A 106 8.42 1.47 3.28
N LEU A 107 7.43 0.73 3.81
CA LEU A 107 6.77 -0.37 3.12
C LEU A 107 6.10 0.09 1.83
N VAL A 108 5.27 1.13 1.91
CA VAL A 108 4.61 1.71 0.74
C VAL A 108 5.64 2.12 -0.31
N SER A 109 6.73 2.78 0.11
CA SER A 109 7.78 3.23 -0.80
C SER A 109 8.50 2.08 -1.49
N ASN A 110 8.86 1.02 -0.76
CA ASN A 110 9.59 -0.12 -1.32
C ASN A 110 8.70 -1.00 -2.19
N ILE A 111 7.42 -1.20 -1.81
CA ILE A 111 6.48 -1.98 -2.61
C ILE A 111 6.18 -1.26 -3.93
N THR A 112 5.87 0.04 -3.90
CA THR A 112 5.62 0.82 -5.12
C THR A 112 6.85 0.86 -6.04
N SER A 113 8.05 1.03 -5.47
CA SER A 113 9.32 0.98 -6.22
C SER A 113 9.56 -0.41 -6.84
N GLY A 114 9.28 -1.49 -6.12
CA GLY A 114 9.39 -2.86 -6.62
C GLY A 114 8.47 -3.14 -7.81
N HIS A 115 7.32 -2.49 -7.86
CA HIS A 115 6.39 -2.52 -9.00
C HIS A 115 6.71 -1.47 -10.09
N ARG A 116 7.84 -0.79 -9.99
CA ARG A 116 8.27 0.29 -10.92
C ARG A 116 7.30 1.46 -10.99
N ILE A 117 6.49 1.67 -9.98
CA ILE A 117 5.58 2.82 -9.91
C ILE A 117 6.39 4.05 -9.54
N THR A 118 6.41 5.04 -10.43
CA THR A 118 7.29 6.23 -10.32
C THR A 118 6.76 7.29 -9.36
N SER A 119 5.46 7.28 -9.05
CA SER A 119 4.85 8.22 -8.11
C SER A 119 3.72 7.56 -7.33
N LYS A 120 3.65 7.82 -6.02
CA LYS A 120 2.57 7.36 -5.13
C LYS A 120 1.22 7.98 -5.51
N THR A 121 1.24 9.19 -6.08
CA THR A 121 0.06 9.93 -6.57
C THR A 121 -0.72 9.12 -7.60
N LEU A 122 -0.05 8.32 -8.45
CA LEU A 122 -0.71 7.44 -9.44
C LEU A 122 -1.56 6.35 -8.81
N MET A 123 -1.27 5.98 -7.57
CA MET A 123 -2.01 4.97 -6.81
C MET A 123 -3.04 5.58 -5.86
N GLY A 124 -3.18 6.91 -5.86
CA GLY A 124 -4.04 7.61 -4.90
C GLY A 124 -3.55 7.55 -3.45
N LEU A 125 -2.26 7.26 -3.25
CA LEU A 125 -1.66 7.10 -1.92
C LEU A 125 -1.07 8.41 -1.37
N ASP A 126 -1.37 9.52 -2.01
CA ASP A 126 -0.87 10.83 -1.57
C ASP A 126 -1.69 11.33 -0.39
N SER A 127 -1.02 11.60 0.71
CA SER A 127 -1.63 11.97 1.97
C SER A 127 -1.77 13.49 2.05
N GLY A 128 -2.94 14.02 1.74
CA GLY A 128 -3.31 15.32 2.28
C GLY A 128 -3.99 16.34 1.38
N ASN A 129 -3.81 16.32 0.08
CA ASN A 129 -4.50 17.24 -0.82
C ASN A 129 -5.43 16.44 -1.74
N GLY A 130 -6.73 16.78 -1.73
CA GLY A 130 -7.73 16.10 -2.55
C GLY A 130 -7.36 16.09 -4.04
N PHE A 131 -7.86 15.12 -4.78
CA PHE A 131 -7.61 14.91 -6.22
C PHE A 131 -7.79 16.16 -7.10
N SER A 132 -8.58 17.15 -6.67
CA SER A 132 -8.92 18.33 -7.46
C SER A 132 -7.84 19.41 -7.50
N SER A 133 -6.91 19.43 -6.55
CA SER A 133 -5.83 20.45 -6.50
C SER A 133 -4.55 20.00 -7.24
N ASN A 134 -4.43 18.73 -7.62
CA ASN A 134 -3.20 18.13 -8.16
C ASN A 134 -3.37 17.50 -9.55
N ALA A 135 -4.34 17.97 -10.35
CA ALA A 135 -4.57 17.42 -11.70
C ALA A 135 -3.33 17.48 -12.59
N ASP A 136 -2.59 18.59 -12.55
CA ASP A 136 -1.36 18.78 -13.32
C ASP A 136 -0.23 17.89 -12.82
N GLU A 137 -0.11 17.70 -11.52
CA GLU A 137 0.85 16.79 -10.92
C GLU A 137 0.56 15.34 -11.31
N LEU A 138 -0.71 14.92 -11.25
CA LEU A 138 -1.13 13.59 -11.66
C LEU A 138 -0.87 13.35 -13.16
N ASN A 139 -1.18 14.33 -14.02
CA ASN A 139 -0.90 14.25 -15.45
C ASN A 139 0.62 14.16 -15.72
N SER A 140 1.42 14.97 -15.00
CA SER A 140 2.88 14.93 -15.12
C SER A 140 3.45 13.59 -14.66
N ALA A 141 2.98 13.06 -13.52
CA ALA A 141 3.36 11.76 -13.01
C ALA A 141 2.96 10.63 -13.98
N ALA A 142 1.75 10.69 -14.55
CA ALA A 142 1.27 9.72 -15.53
C ALA A 142 2.10 9.75 -16.82
N ASN A 143 2.42 10.92 -17.34
CA ASN A 143 3.26 11.07 -18.52
C ASN A 143 4.69 10.55 -18.25
N PHE A 144 5.25 10.84 -17.09
CA PHE A 144 6.56 10.34 -16.71
C PHE A 144 6.56 8.81 -16.61
N TYR A 145 5.58 8.22 -15.93
CA TYR A 145 5.41 6.77 -15.82
C TYR A 145 5.23 6.11 -17.19
N HIS A 146 4.36 6.70 -18.04
CA HIS A 146 4.14 6.21 -19.40
C HIS A 146 5.44 6.18 -20.20
N ASN A 147 6.19 7.29 -20.22
CA ASN A 147 7.40 7.40 -21.04
C ASN A 147 8.57 6.54 -20.53
N THR A 148 8.69 6.38 -19.21
CA THR A 148 9.82 5.66 -18.61
C THR A 148 9.58 4.15 -18.47
N VAL A 149 8.34 3.74 -18.22
CA VAL A 149 8.00 2.34 -17.93
C VAL A 149 7.13 1.73 -19.03
N ILE A 150 5.98 2.34 -19.34
CA ILE A 150 4.97 1.72 -20.21
C ILE A 150 5.46 1.62 -21.66
N VAL A 151 6.04 2.69 -22.22
CA VAL A 151 6.54 2.71 -23.60
C VAL A 151 7.57 1.60 -23.85
N GLY A 152 8.41 1.29 -22.86
CA GLY A 152 9.36 0.19 -22.95
C GLY A 152 8.69 -1.16 -23.18
N PHE A 153 7.62 -1.47 -22.42
CA PHE A 153 6.84 -2.69 -22.57
C PHE A 153 6.03 -2.70 -23.87
N GLN A 154 5.39 -1.59 -24.20
CA GLN A 154 4.64 -1.44 -25.47
C GLN A 154 5.52 -1.73 -26.68
N ASN A 155 6.73 -1.18 -26.72
CA ASN A 155 7.68 -1.41 -27.80
C ASN A 155 8.09 -2.88 -27.92
N GLN A 156 8.27 -3.58 -26.80
CA GLN A 156 8.57 -5.02 -26.84
C GLN A 156 7.40 -5.82 -27.40
N ILE A 157 6.17 -5.51 -27.01
CA ILE A 157 4.96 -6.18 -27.53
C ILE A 157 4.80 -5.89 -29.03
N LEU A 158 4.92 -4.62 -29.44
CA LEU A 158 4.83 -4.24 -30.87
C LEU A 158 5.88 -4.94 -31.73
N LYS A 159 7.11 -5.05 -31.23
CA LYS A 159 8.18 -5.75 -31.93
C LYS A 159 7.81 -7.22 -32.21
N VAL A 160 7.19 -7.89 -31.25
CA VAL A 160 6.74 -9.28 -31.44
C VAL A 160 5.57 -9.34 -32.40
N LEU A 161 4.55 -8.47 -32.24
CA LEU A 161 3.38 -8.41 -33.12
C LEU A 161 3.79 -8.14 -34.59
N HIS A 162 4.64 -7.16 -34.84
CA HIS A 162 5.14 -6.85 -36.18
C HIS A 162 5.89 -8.04 -36.80
N LYS A 163 6.66 -8.81 -35.98
CA LYS A 163 7.31 -10.02 -36.46
C LYS A 163 6.31 -11.08 -36.88
N ILE A 164 5.24 -11.27 -36.07
CA ILE A 164 4.17 -12.23 -36.38
C ILE A 164 3.44 -11.83 -37.68
N PHE A 165 3.07 -10.55 -37.82
CA PHE A 165 2.38 -10.05 -39.03
C PHE A 165 3.24 -10.21 -40.27
N LYS A 166 4.54 -9.88 -40.16
CA LYS A 166 5.48 -10.04 -41.26
C LYS A 166 5.60 -11.50 -41.72
N VAL A 167 5.62 -12.47 -40.83
CA VAL A 167 5.69 -13.91 -41.14
C VAL A 167 4.41 -14.37 -41.84
N ASN A 168 3.25 -13.78 -41.50
CA ASN A 168 1.96 -14.10 -42.05
C ASN A 168 1.61 -13.26 -43.33
N ASN A 169 2.56 -12.48 -43.87
CA ASN A 169 2.35 -11.57 -44.99
C ASN A 169 1.20 -10.56 -44.74
N MET A 170 1.00 -10.15 -43.51
CA MET A 170 0.00 -9.15 -43.17
C MET A 170 0.71 -7.81 -42.94
N ASP A 171 0.32 -6.81 -43.75
CA ASP A 171 0.82 -5.43 -43.57
C ASP A 171 -0.21 -4.63 -42.78
N MET A 172 -0.15 -4.74 -41.44
CA MET A 172 -1.05 -4.07 -40.52
C MET A 172 -0.25 -3.12 -39.60
N PRO A 173 -0.43 -1.80 -39.75
CA PRO A 173 0.14 -0.86 -38.79
C PRO A 173 -0.61 -0.96 -37.46
N VAL A 174 0.08 -1.36 -36.42
CA VAL A 174 -0.48 -1.46 -35.06
C VAL A 174 0.27 -0.51 -34.13
N GLN A 175 -0.50 0.25 -33.37
CA GLN A 175 0.04 1.16 -32.34
C GLN A 175 -0.84 1.13 -31.10
N PHE A 176 -0.23 1.46 -29.95
CA PHE A 176 -0.97 1.68 -28.72
C PHE A 176 -1.56 3.10 -28.71
N VAL A 177 -2.80 3.23 -28.28
CA VAL A 177 -3.43 4.52 -28.04
C VAL A 177 -3.21 4.89 -26.57
N GLN A 178 -2.56 6.03 -26.33
CA GLN A 178 -2.37 6.53 -24.97
C GLN A 178 -3.66 7.15 -24.46
N LEU A 179 -4.18 6.61 -23.35
CA LEU A 179 -5.28 7.21 -22.61
C LEU A 179 -4.71 8.15 -21.55
N LYS A 180 -5.24 9.37 -21.48
CA LYS A 180 -4.91 10.31 -20.41
C LYS A 180 -5.77 10.00 -19.19
N PRO A 181 -5.19 9.96 -17.96
CA PRO A 181 -5.94 9.62 -16.75
C PRO A 181 -6.99 10.66 -16.38
N ILE A 182 -6.74 11.92 -16.68
CA ILE A 182 -7.69 13.02 -16.52
C ILE A 182 -7.71 13.78 -17.84
N THR A 183 -8.85 13.79 -18.48
CA THR A 183 -9.14 14.70 -19.59
C THR A 183 -9.75 15.97 -18.98
N THR A 184 -8.94 16.84 -18.41
CA THR A 184 -9.34 18.24 -18.31
C THR A 184 -9.34 18.76 -19.75
N LYS A 185 -10.47 18.67 -20.40
CA LYS A 185 -10.71 19.49 -21.56
C LYS A 185 -10.57 20.92 -21.06
N PHE A 186 -9.50 21.58 -21.40
CA PHE A 186 -9.18 23.00 -21.18
C PHE A 186 -9.79 23.67 -19.93
N THR A 187 -9.03 24.48 -19.24
CA THR A 187 -9.62 25.33 -18.21
C THR A 187 -10.60 26.28 -18.88
N ASN A 188 -11.61 26.79 -18.15
CA ASN A 188 -12.58 27.75 -18.69
C ASN A 188 -11.88 28.99 -19.28
N GLN A 189 -10.69 29.32 -18.82
CA GLN A 189 -9.86 30.39 -19.37
C GLN A 189 -9.24 30.03 -20.71
N ASP A 190 -8.79 28.80 -20.91
CA ASP A 190 -8.23 28.35 -22.20
C ASP A 190 -9.34 28.23 -23.26
N LEU A 191 -10.52 27.77 -22.85
CA LEU A 191 -11.70 27.72 -23.73
C LEU A 191 -12.13 29.13 -24.16
N ALA A 192 -12.18 30.11 -23.23
CA ALA A 192 -12.56 31.48 -23.52
C ALA A 192 -11.52 32.21 -24.37
N ALA A 193 -10.27 31.76 -24.42
CA ALA A 193 -9.20 32.38 -25.22
C ALA A 193 -9.15 31.86 -26.66
N VAL A 194 -9.68 30.69 -26.94
CA VAL A 194 -9.53 29.97 -28.24
C VAL A 194 -10.87 29.76 -28.95
N LEU A 195 -11.95 29.54 -28.20
CA LEU A 195 -13.26 29.22 -28.74
C LEU A 195 -14.18 30.44 -28.70
N THR A 196 -15.04 30.54 -29.71
CA THR A 196 -16.14 31.52 -29.72
C THR A 196 -17.19 31.17 -28.66
N PRO A 197 -17.98 32.12 -28.16
CA PRO A 197 -19.05 31.87 -27.21
C PRO A 197 -20.04 30.79 -27.66
N ASN A 198 -20.30 30.66 -28.96
CA ASN A 198 -21.20 29.66 -29.50
C ASN A 198 -20.60 28.26 -29.50
N GLU A 199 -19.30 28.11 -29.80
CA GLU A 199 -18.57 26.84 -29.69
C GLU A 199 -18.48 26.36 -28.24
N ILE A 200 -18.30 27.26 -27.26
CA ILE A 200 -18.32 26.92 -25.84
C ILE A 200 -19.70 26.42 -25.42
N ARG A 201 -20.76 27.08 -25.87
CA ARG A 201 -22.14 26.71 -25.58
C ARG A 201 -22.48 25.31 -26.16
N GLU A 202 -22.07 25.05 -27.39
CA GLU A 202 -22.29 23.78 -28.07
C GLU A 202 -21.56 22.63 -27.34
N GLU A 203 -20.32 22.84 -26.92
CA GLU A 203 -19.56 21.86 -26.12
C GLU A 203 -20.18 21.61 -24.73
N MET A 204 -20.84 22.62 -24.15
CA MET A 204 -21.59 22.52 -22.89
C MET A 204 -23.01 21.95 -23.06
N GLY A 205 -23.44 21.70 -24.31
CA GLY A 205 -24.77 21.14 -24.62
C GLY A 205 -25.88 22.20 -24.69
N TYR A 206 -25.56 23.48 -24.83
CA TYR A 206 -26.51 24.58 -25.01
C TYR A 206 -26.65 24.92 -26.49
N GLU A 207 -27.83 25.39 -26.93
CA GLU A 207 -28.03 25.89 -28.25
C GLU A 207 -27.22 27.17 -28.50
N PRO A 208 -26.69 27.40 -29.73
CA PRO A 208 -25.96 28.59 -30.09
C PRO A 208 -26.84 29.86 -29.95
N LEU A 209 -26.22 31.00 -29.68
CA LEU A 209 -26.90 32.28 -29.67
C LEU A 209 -27.04 32.80 -31.09
N ASP A 210 -28.19 33.42 -31.40
CA ASP A 210 -28.49 33.98 -32.73
C ASP A 210 -27.60 35.14 -33.17
N VAL A 211 -26.72 35.65 -32.29
CA VAL A 211 -25.82 36.77 -32.60
C VAL A 211 -24.42 36.42 -32.03
N ASP A 212 -23.42 36.42 -32.92
CA ASP A 212 -22.02 36.40 -32.51
C ASP A 212 -21.67 37.70 -31.78
N VAL A 213 -21.66 37.67 -30.47
CA VAL A 213 -21.18 38.79 -29.66
C VAL A 213 -19.66 38.78 -29.74
N GLU A 214 -19.06 39.65 -30.54
CA GLU A 214 -17.64 39.95 -30.47
C GLU A 214 -17.31 40.48 -29.07
N VAL A 215 -16.66 39.61 -28.27
CA VAL A 215 -16.10 40.03 -26.98
C VAL A 215 -14.82 40.83 -27.28
N ARG A 216 -14.87 42.11 -27.03
CA ARG A 216 -13.72 43.03 -27.06
C ARG A 216 -12.92 42.91 -25.77
#